data_b12033d7f641ad128fda47275bf03223
#
_entry.id   b12033d7f641ad128fda47275bf03223
#
_cell.length_a   1.000
_cell.length_b   1.000
_cell.length_c   1.000
_cell.angle_alpha   90.00
_cell.angle_beta   90.00
_cell.angle_gamma   90.00
#
_symmetry.space_group_name_H-M   'P 1'
#
loop_
_entity.id
_entity.type
_entity.pdbx_description
1 polymer ?
#
loop_
_entity_poly.entity_id
_entity_poly.type
_entity_poly.pdbx_seq_one_letter_code
_entity_poly.pdbx_strand_id
1 'polypeptide(L)'
;MQQEIQKQKLTNRTTIERYLGTLSEEEQIAQLFLVNLIGDKNYKPLEKRSDVGMTTKKDALVPGGYIFFSYNVAKTPEEIIAYTSEIKSWPNVNCKNSDLVLPPPYIAIDQEGGEVDRLRLITSALPSSKRIATVVTSDVAYQIYKRQAEQLKALGFDLNLAPVVEVVNEENEFFLQERSFGDRKKVIDYGSAAVQAYEKNGVGTVLKHFPGNTNVDPHTGLPEISLSADEIESQIIEPFTLLTDYHPSAILMSHARTQAHDEKIPACLSSYWVNQVVREQMKYDGLIISDDIFMAALANNGYTPEKAALAAINAGVDVIMLSTKLCASVIKILMEEAQRDESFAVKMHEAEIKVIQFKIKCGLLATVQRENDSNLVIENNDTAAAPASRIEQFNKSRNEGNALIQANFVGVPK
;
A
#
# COMPACT_ATOMS: atom_id res chain seq x y z
N MET A 1 -32.02 1.08 2.11
CA MET A 1 -30.67 1.17 1.50
C MET A 1 -29.63 1.76 2.46
N GLN A 2 -29.70 3.04 2.89
CA GLN A 2 -28.70 3.59 3.85
C GLN A 2 -28.64 2.85 5.20
N GLN A 3 -29.78 2.51 5.79
CA GLN A 3 -29.82 1.74 7.05
C GLN A 3 -29.26 0.32 6.88
N GLU A 4 -29.44 -0.30 5.73
CA GLU A 4 -28.93 -1.62 5.42
C GLU A 4 -27.41 -1.61 5.21
N ILE A 5 -26.88 -0.59 4.51
CA ILE A 5 -25.45 -0.34 4.37
C ILE A 5 -24.79 -0.09 5.72
N GLN A 6 -25.43 0.70 6.58
CA GLN A 6 -24.92 0.96 7.94
C GLN A 6 -24.91 -0.29 8.81
N LYS A 7 -25.96 -1.11 8.73
CA LYS A 7 -26.04 -2.40 9.43
C LYS A 7 -24.97 -3.38 8.94
N GLN A 8 -24.72 -3.44 7.65
CA GLN A 8 -23.68 -4.30 7.07
C GLN A 8 -22.28 -3.84 7.45
N LYS A 9 -22.00 -2.52 7.44
CA LYS A 9 -20.73 -1.95 7.92
C LYS A 9 -20.49 -2.29 9.40
N LEU A 10 -21.53 -2.18 10.25
CA LEU A 10 -21.43 -2.49 11.68
C LEU A 10 -21.20 -3.99 11.90
N THR A 11 -21.90 -4.85 11.19
CA THR A 11 -21.73 -6.31 11.28
C THR A 11 -20.32 -6.72 10.85
N ASN A 12 -19.79 -6.11 9.79
CA ASN A 12 -18.43 -6.35 9.33
C ASN A 12 -17.40 -5.89 10.38
N ARG A 13 -17.58 -4.72 10.99
CA ARG A 13 -16.69 -4.22 12.05
C ARG A 13 -16.64 -5.18 13.24
N THR A 14 -17.78 -5.56 13.77
CA THR A 14 -17.86 -6.49 14.92
C THR A 14 -17.22 -7.85 14.60
N THR A 15 -17.34 -8.32 13.36
CA THR A 15 -16.70 -9.56 12.93
C THR A 15 -15.18 -9.42 12.89
N ILE A 16 -14.66 -8.29 12.41
CA ILE A 16 -13.24 -7.99 12.38
C ILE A 16 -12.68 -7.86 13.80
N GLU A 17 -13.34 -7.12 14.69
CA GLU A 17 -12.93 -6.97 16.09
C GLU A 17 -12.84 -8.32 16.80
N ARG A 18 -13.82 -9.21 16.57
CA ARG A 18 -13.80 -10.57 17.11
C ARG A 18 -12.63 -11.38 16.56
N TYR A 19 -12.35 -11.27 15.28
CA TYR A 19 -11.21 -11.93 14.65
C TYR A 19 -9.87 -11.41 15.21
N LEU A 20 -9.69 -10.10 15.30
CA LEU A 20 -8.51 -9.49 15.92
C LEU A 20 -8.32 -9.99 17.37
N GLY A 21 -9.39 -10.12 18.14
CA GLY A 21 -9.34 -10.66 19.49
C GLY A 21 -8.87 -12.13 19.58
N THR A 22 -8.76 -12.86 18.45
CA THR A 22 -8.14 -14.20 18.42
C THR A 22 -6.63 -14.17 18.24
N LEU A 23 -6.07 -13.04 17.81
CA LEU A 23 -4.64 -12.81 17.60
C LEU A 23 -3.99 -12.31 18.90
N SER A 24 -2.71 -12.61 19.12
CA SER A 24 -1.94 -11.93 20.17
C SER A 24 -1.71 -10.45 19.83
N GLU A 25 -1.40 -9.64 20.82
CA GLU A 25 -1.15 -8.21 20.64
C GLU A 25 -0.01 -7.97 19.63
N GLU A 26 1.07 -8.75 19.70
CA GLU A 26 2.16 -8.66 18.74
C GLU A 26 1.75 -9.07 17.32
N GLU A 27 0.85 -10.06 17.17
CA GLU A 27 0.31 -10.46 15.88
C GLU A 27 -0.62 -9.40 15.30
N GLN A 28 -1.41 -8.69 16.13
CA GLN A 28 -2.24 -7.57 15.72
C GLN A 28 -1.37 -6.40 15.24
N ILE A 29 -0.40 -5.97 16.05
CA ILE A 29 0.51 -4.87 15.70
C ILE A 29 1.34 -5.19 14.46
N ALA A 30 1.77 -6.44 14.27
CA ALA A 30 2.51 -6.85 13.08
C ALA A 30 1.71 -6.60 11.78
N GLN A 31 0.36 -6.59 11.85
CA GLN A 31 -0.46 -6.27 10.68
C GLN A 31 -0.31 -4.82 10.20
N LEU A 32 0.14 -3.92 11.05
CA LEU A 32 0.34 -2.51 10.71
C LEU A 32 1.62 -2.26 9.88
N PHE A 33 2.38 -3.31 9.56
CA PHE A 33 3.66 -3.16 8.90
C PHE A 33 3.63 -3.61 7.44
N LEU A 34 4.17 -2.75 6.57
CA LEU A 34 4.60 -3.07 5.22
C LEU A 34 6.12 -3.11 5.21
N VAL A 35 6.71 -4.29 5.04
CA VAL A 35 8.14 -4.49 5.23
C VAL A 35 8.83 -5.02 3.97
N ASN A 36 10.12 -4.77 3.84
CA ASN A 36 10.91 -5.36 2.76
C ASN A 36 11.01 -6.89 2.93
N LEU A 37 11.01 -7.59 1.80
CA LEU A 37 11.19 -9.04 1.75
C LEU A 37 12.67 -9.38 1.53
N ILE A 38 13.11 -10.50 2.10
CA ILE A 38 14.47 -11.03 1.90
C ILE A 38 14.40 -12.21 0.94
N GLY A 39 15.16 -12.13 -0.17
CA GLY A 39 15.26 -13.21 -1.16
C GLY A 39 14.19 -13.15 -2.25
N ASP A 40 14.25 -14.12 -3.16
CA ASP A 40 13.42 -14.21 -4.36
C ASP A 40 12.82 -15.61 -4.62
N LYS A 41 13.16 -16.62 -3.81
CA LYS A 41 12.81 -18.02 -4.04
C LYS A 41 12.31 -18.77 -2.82
N ASN A 42 12.77 -18.44 -1.63
CA ASN A 42 12.42 -19.12 -0.39
C ASN A 42 11.91 -18.11 0.62
N TYR A 43 10.67 -18.23 1.01
CA TYR A 43 10.09 -17.35 2.00
C TYR A 43 10.66 -17.59 3.39
N LYS A 44 11.01 -16.48 4.05
CA LYS A 44 11.39 -16.47 5.46
C LYS A 44 10.49 -15.49 6.20
N PRO A 45 9.71 -15.93 7.19
CA PRO A 45 8.91 -15.05 8.03
C PRO A 45 9.80 -14.15 8.89
N LEU A 46 9.20 -13.17 9.55
CA LEU A 46 9.90 -12.32 10.52
C LEU A 46 10.38 -13.18 11.70
N GLU A 47 11.70 -13.16 11.95
CA GLU A 47 12.27 -13.84 13.11
C GLU A 47 11.93 -13.06 14.39
N LYS A 48 11.52 -13.78 15.42
CA LYS A 48 11.46 -13.23 16.78
C LYS A 48 12.85 -12.89 17.26
N ARG A 49 12.99 -11.70 17.82
CA ARG A 49 14.20 -11.32 18.52
C ARG A 49 13.96 -11.41 20.03
N SER A 50 14.54 -12.41 20.64
CA SER A 50 14.46 -12.64 22.10
C SER A 50 15.05 -11.48 22.92
N ASP A 51 15.95 -10.70 22.33
CA ASP A 51 16.60 -9.54 22.96
C ASP A 51 15.66 -8.34 23.20
N VAL A 52 14.50 -8.29 22.53
CA VAL A 52 13.49 -7.24 22.76
C VAL A 52 12.28 -7.69 23.59
N GLY A 53 12.35 -8.88 24.18
CA GLY A 53 11.36 -9.37 25.14
C GLY A 53 9.99 -9.73 24.57
N MET A 54 9.92 -10.09 23.29
CA MET A 54 8.69 -10.57 22.66
C MET A 54 8.27 -11.91 23.25
N THR A 55 7.01 -12.01 23.66
CA THR A 55 6.46 -13.14 24.42
C THR A 55 5.54 -14.05 23.62
N THR A 56 5.39 -13.84 22.29
CA THR A 56 4.49 -14.66 21.49
C THR A 56 4.81 -16.16 21.62
N LYS A 57 3.78 -16.99 21.66
CA LYS A 57 3.92 -18.45 21.74
C LYS A 57 4.49 -19.06 20.45
N LYS A 58 4.63 -18.29 19.36
CA LYS A 58 5.10 -18.75 18.05
C LYS A 58 6.47 -18.14 17.75
N ASP A 59 7.32 -18.89 17.04
CA ASP A 59 8.69 -18.48 16.73
C ASP A 59 8.83 -17.46 15.60
N ALA A 60 7.72 -17.13 14.91
CA ALA A 60 7.70 -16.21 13.79
C ALA A 60 6.44 -15.32 13.79
N LEU A 61 6.57 -14.11 13.27
CA LEU A 61 5.50 -13.16 13.04
C LEU A 61 5.20 -13.03 11.55
N VAL A 62 3.94 -12.75 11.23
CA VAL A 62 3.50 -12.44 9.87
C VAL A 62 3.13 -10.96 9.82
N PRO A 63 3.85 -10.12 9.04
CA PRO A 63 3.50 -8.72 8.91
C PRO A 63 2.23 -8.53 8.11
N GLY A 64 1.67 -7.32 8.14
CA GLY A 64 0.54 -6.93 7.29
C GLY A 64 0.82 -7.18 5.82
N GLY A 65 1.97 -6.74 5.33
CA GLY A 65 2.38 -6.96 3.94
C GLY A 65 3.89 -6.93 3.72
N TYR A 66 4.27 -7.39 2.53
CA TYR A 66 5.64 -7.31 2.02
C TYR A 66 5.70 -6.45 0.77
N ILE A 67 6.72 -5.59 0.67
CA ILE A 67 7.05 -4.86 -0.56
C ILE A 67 8.15 -5.59 -1.33
N PHE A 68 7.91 -5.81 -2.63
CA PHE A 68 8.90 -6.35 -3.56
C PHE A 68 9.74 -5.23 -4.18
N PHE A 69 11.05 -5.38 -4.06
CA PHE A 69 12.04 -4.63 -4.81
C PHE A 69 12.59 -5.46 -5.98
N SER A 70 13.41 -4.85 -6.84
CA SER A 70 13.96 -5.54 -8.01
C SER A 70 14.73 -6.82 -7.66
N TYR A 71 15.37 -6.89 -6.49
CA TYR A 71 16.10 -8.08 -6.01
C TYR A 71 15.19 -9.22 -5.54
N ASN A 72 13.88 -8.97 -5.37
CA ASN A 72 12.89 -10.00 -5.02
C ASN A 72 12.26 -10.63 -6.27
N VAL A 73 12.47 -10.05 -7.45
CA VAL A 73 11.84 -10.49 -8.69
C VAL A 73 12.59 -11.69 -9.23
N ALA A 74 11.96 -12.87 -9.24
CA ALA A 74 12.48 -14.08 -9.85
C ALA A 74 12.50 -13.98 -11.38
N LYS A 75 13.19 -14.90 -12.05
CA LYS A 75 13.49 -14.79 -13.49
C LYS A 75 12.32 -15.10 -14.41
N THR A 76 11.34 -15.86 -13.93
CA THR A 76 10.19 -16.29 -14.72
C THR A 76 8.87 -15.99 -13.99
N PRO A 77 7.75 -15.85 -14.71
CA PRO A 77 6.44 -15.68 -14.10
C PRO A 77 6.07 -16.86 -13.18
N GLU A 78 6.44 -18.08 -13.56
CA GLU A 78 6.18 -19.30 -12.78
C GLU A 78 6.87 -19.25 -11.42
N GLU A 79 8.15 -18.86 -11.39
CA GLU A 79 8.92 -18.70 -10.16
C GLU A 79 8.31 -17.60 -9.25
N ILE A 80 7.85 -16.47 -9.83
CA ILE A 80 7.19 -15.40 -9.08
C ILE A 80 5.86 -15.90 -8.49
N ILE A 81 5.04 -16.60 -9.27
CA ILE A 81 3.77 -17.18 -8.81
C ILE A 81 4.01 -18.18 -7.68
N ALA A 82 5.00 -19.04 -7.81
CA ALA A 82 5.37 -20.00 -6.76
C ALA A 82 5.76 -19.28 -5.47
N TYR A 83 6.63 -18.28 -5.57
CA TYR A 83 7.12 -17.52 -4.43
C TYR A 83 6.01 -16.70 -3.73
N THR A 84 5.18 -15.98 -4.49
CA THR A 84 4.05 -15.23 -3.92
C THR A 84 3.00 -16.16 -3.28
N SER A 85 2.81 -17.36 -3.85
CA SER A 85 1.91 -18.36 -3.28
C SER A 85 2.46 -18.94 -1.98
N GLU A 86 3.76 -19.23 -1.90
CA GLU A 86 4.44 -19.67 -0.68
C GLU A 86 4.29 -18.64 0.44
N ILE A 87 4.55 -17.35 0.16
CA ILE A 87 4.40 -16.27 1.13
C ILE A 87 2.98 -16.25 1.73
N LYS A 88 1.96 -16.32 0.87
CA LYS A 88 0.55 -16.21 1.28
C LYS A 88 0.05 -17.46 2.01
N SER A 89 0.52 -18.64 1.61
CA SER A 89 0.10 -19.93 2.22
C SER A 89 0.83 -20.24 3.52
N TRP A 90 1.99 -19.62 3.77
CA TRP A 90 2.83 -19.92 4.92
C TRP A 90 2.09 -19.86 6.27
N PRO A 91 1.24 -18.86 6.56
CA PRO A 91 0.49 -18.82 7.82
C PRO A 91 -0.37 -20.05 8.02
N ASN A 92 -1.10 -20.49 6.99
CA ASN A 92 -1.96 -21.67 7.05
C ASN A 92 -1.18 -22.98 7.23
N VAL A 93 -0.07 -23.13 6.51
CA VAL A 93 0.77 -24.33 6.57
C VAL A 93 1.38 -24.51 7.94
N ASN A 94 1.81 -23.44 8.58
CA ASN A 94 2.54 -23.49 9.86
C ASN A 94 1.64 -23.36 11.10
N CYS A 95 0.32 -23.13 10.91
CA CYS A 95 -0.66 -23.05 11.99
C CYS A 95 -1.68 -24.20 11.99
N LYS A 96 -1.40 -25.31 11.31
CA LYS A 96 -2.33 -26.44 11.11
C LYS A 96 -2.97 -27.04 12.36
N ASN A 97 -2.35 -26.86 13.52
CA ASN A 97 -2.83 -27.41 14.80
C ASN A 97 -3.38 -26.36 15.75
N SER A 98 -3.65 -25.15 15.27
CA SER A 98 -4.25 -24.08 16.09
C SER A 98 -5.60 -23.69 15.51
N ASP A 99 -6.58 -23.46 16.37
CA ASP A 99 -7.87 -22.84 16.00
C ASP A 99 -7.68 -21.40 15.51
N LEU A 100 -6.43 -20.93 15.46
CA LEU A 100 -6.03 -19.60 15.09
C LEU A 100 -5.73 -19.51 13.60
N VAL A 101 -6.47 -18.67 12.91
CA VAL A 101 -6.23 -18.28 11.51
C VAL A 101 -5.37 -17.03 11.49
N LEU A 102 -4.09 -17.16 11.11
CA LEU A 102 -3.23 -15.98 10.89
C LEU A 102 -3.56 -15.34 9.55
N PRO A 103 -3.68 -13.99 9.49
CA PRO A 103 -3.98 -13.30 8.23
C PRO A 103 -2.79 -13.39 7.26
N PRO A 104 -3.00 -13.82 5.99
CA PRO A 104 -1.94 -13.83 4.99
C PRO A 104 -1.39 -12.42 4.77
N PRO A 105 -0.08 -12.25 4.54
CA PRO A 105 0.46 -10.94 4.18
C PRO A 105 0.00 -10.56 2.76
N TYR A 106 -0.34 -9.30 2.56
CA TYR A 106 -0.50 -8.78 1.20
C TYR A 106 0.88 -8.52 0.57
N ILE A 107 0.94 -8.55 -0.76
CA ILE A 107 2.19 -8.34 -1.50
C ILE A 107 2.06 -7.06 -2.33
N ALA A 108 2.93 -6.11 -2.03
CA ALA A 108 3.00 -4.81 -2.70
C ALA A 108 4.21 -4.70 -3.62
N ILE A 109 4.14 -3.80 -4.61
CA ILE A 109 5.22 -3.50 -5.53
C ILE A 109 5.13 -2.07 -6.04
N ASP A 110 6.27 -1.42 -6.31
CA ASP A 110 6.35 -0.18 -7.08
C ASP A 110 6.39 -0.48 -8.59
N GLN A 111 5.24 -0.42 -9.22
CA GLN A 111 5.09 -0.63 -10.67
C GLN A 111 4.46 0.61 -11.29
N GLU A 112 5.24 1.72 -11.33
CA GLU A 112 4.80 3.01 -11.86
C GLU A 112 4.86 3.07 -13.39
N GLY A 113 5.79 2.33 -13.97
CA GLY A 113 6.20 2.41 -15.36
C GLY A 113 7.48 3.25 -15.55
N GLY A 114 8.00 3.27 -16.77
CA GLY A 114 9.23 4.00 -17.07
C GLY A 114 10.44 3.48 -16.29
N GLU A 115 11.07 4.35 -15.49
CA GLU A 115 12.24 3.97 -14.68
C GLU A 115 11.87 3.13 -13.46
N VAL A 116 10.69 3.37 -12.86
CA VAL A 116 10.17 2.62 -11.72
C VAL A 116 9.25 1.50 -12.22
N ASP A 117 9.82 0.58 -12.96
CA ASP A 117 9.18 -0.64 -13.48
C ASP A 117 9.99 -1.86 -13.02
N ARG A 118 9.60 -2.42 -11.86
CA ARG A 118 10.32 -3.55 -11.22
C ARG A 118 10.20 -4.83 -12.04
N LEU A 119 9.12 -4.97 -12.79
CA LEU A 119 8.79 -6.17 -13.57
C LEU A 119 9.01 -6.00 -15.08
N ARG A 120 9.77 -5.01 -15.53
CA ARG A 120 9.97 -4.67 -16.96
C ARG A 120 10.45 -5.83 -17.83
N LEU A 121 11.13 -6.82 -17.27
CA LEU A 121 11.60 -8.00 -17.97
C LEU A 121 10.59 -9.15 -17.95
N ILE A 122 9.55 -9.05 -17.13
CA ILE A 122 8.55 -10.10 -16.89
C ILE A 122 7.23 -9.70 -17.54
N THR A 123 6.71 -8.52 -17.23
CA THR A 123 5.43 -8.01 -17.74
C THR A 123 5.57 -7.35 -19.12
N SER A 124 4.47 -6.86 -19.67
CA SER A 124 4.53 -5.88 -20.75
C SER A 124 5.15 -4.60 -20.20
N ALA A 125 6.23 -4.10 -20.84
CA ALA A 125 6.99 -2.94 -20.36
C ALA A 125 6.10 -1.68 -20.33
N LEU A 126 5.75 -1.22 -19.12
CA LEU A 126 4.86 -0.08 -18.91
C LEU A 126 5.59 1.24 -19.23
N PRO A 127 5.12 2.08 -20.17
CA PRO A 127 5.70 3.40 -20.38
C PRO A 127 5.57 4.28 -19.13
N SER A 128 6.39 5.33 -19.02
CA SER A 128 6.29 6.31 -17.95
C SER A 128 4.93 7.02 -17.96
N SER A 129 4.48 7.49 -16.79
CA SER A 129 3.21 8.21 -16.64
C SER A 129 3.15 9.44 -17.56
N LYS A 130 4.23 10.23 -17.62
CA LYS A 130 4.36 11.39 -18.52
C LYS A 130 4.22 11.00 -19.99
N ARG A 131 4.86 9.90 -20.39
CA ARG A 131 4.79 9.42 -21.76
C ARG A 131 3.40 8.92 -22.11
N ILE A 132 2.73 8.20 -21.23
CA ILE A 132 1.32 7.79 -21.39
C ILE A 132 0.44 9.02 -21.56
N ALA A 133 0.53 10.01 -20.67
CA ALA A 133 -0.29 11.22 -20.73
C ALA A 133 0.03 12.16 -21.91
N THR A 134 1.13 11.90 -22.63
CA THR A 134 1.52 12.69 -23.80
C THR A 134 1.12 12.00 -25.11
N VAL A 135 1.16 10.67 -25.16
CA VAL A 135 1.04 9.89 -26.40
C VAL A 135 -0.35 9.34 -26.64
N VAL A 136 -1.07 8.95 -25.58
CA VAL A 136 -2.37 8.28 -25.73
C VAL A 136 -3.50 9.02 -24.99
N THR A 137 -4.74 8.71 -25.30
CA THR A 137 -5.90 9.19 -24.55
C THR A 137 -6.05 8.44 -23.22
N SER A 138 -6.80 9.00 -22.25
CA SER A 138 -7.08 8.34 -20.98
C SER A 138 -7.80 7.00 -21.14
N ASP A 139 -8.63 6.83 -22.15
CA ASP A 139 -9.28 5.55 -22.46
C ASP A 139 -8.28 4.47 -22.89
N VAL A 140 -7.31 4.83 -23.73
CA VAL A 140 -6.22 3.91 -24.12
C VAL A 140 -5.31 3.63 -22.93
N ALA A 141 -5.00 4.64 -22.11
CA ALA A 141 -4.26 4.48 -20.87
C ALA A 141 -4.95 3.49 -19.92
N TYR A 142 -6.28 3.60 -19.75
CA TYR A 142 -7.07 2.64 -18.98
C TYR A 142 -6.86 1.20 -19.49
N GLN A 143 -6.87 0.97 -20.80
CA GLN A 143 -6.66 -0.38 -21.36
C GLN A 143 -5.25 -0.90 -21.08
N ILE A 144 -4.23 -0.04 -21.17
CA ILE A 144 -2.85 -0.40 -20.86
C ILE A 144 -2.71 -0.78 -19.37
N TYR A 145 -3.23 0.06 -18.47
CA TYR A 145 -3.22 -0.20 -17.01
C TYR A 145 -4.03 -1.45 -16.64
N LYS A 146 -5.16 -1.70 -17.33
CA LYS A 146 -5.94 -2.91 -17.15
C LYS A 146 -5.11 -4.17 -17.43
N ARG A 147 -4.37 -4.19 -18.57
CA ARG A 147 -3.50 -5.33 -18.89
C ARG A 147 -2.38 -5.49 -17.86
N GLN A 148 -1.84 -4.39 -17.39
CA GLN A 148 -0.82 -4.44 -16.32
C GLN A 148 -1.41 -4.97 -15.00
N ALA A 149 -2.58 -4.52 -14.60
CA ALA A 149 -3.28 -5.00 -13.40
C ALA A 149 -3.56 -6.52 -13.46
N GLU A 150 -4.05 -7.02 -14.60
CA GLU A 150 -4.29 -8.45 -14.82
C GLU A 150 -2.99 -9.28 -14.69
N GLN A 151 -1.85 -8.75 -15.18
CA GLN A 151 -0.54 -9.38 -15.04
C GLN A 151 -0.08 -9.39 -13.57
N LEU A 152 -0.20 -8.26 -12.85
CA LEU A 152 0.15 -8.19 -11.43
C LEU A 152 -0.70 -9.14 -10.60
N LYS A 153 -2.02 -9.18 -10.82
CA LYS A 153 -2.93 -10.11 -10.12
C LYS A 153 -2.56 -11.56 -10.37
N ALA A 154 -2.27 -11.92 -11.62
CA ALA A 154 -1.84 -13.28 -11.98
C ALA A 154 -0.51 -13.65 -11.31
N LEU A 155 0.44 -12.73 -11.16
CA LEU A 155 1.69 -12.92 -10.45
C LEU A 155 1.53 -12.97 -8.92
N GLY A 156 0.37 -12.57 -8.39
CA GLY A 156 0.06 -12.64 -6.95
C GLY A 156 0.29 -11.35 -6.18
N PHE A 157 0.45 -10.22 -6.85
CA PHE A 157 0.49 -8.90 -6.21
C PHE A 157 -0.92 -8.42 -5.84
N ASP A 158 -1.05 -7.80 -4.68
CA ASP A 158 -2.32 -7.31 -4.13
C ASP A 158 -2.40 -5.78 -4.12
N LEU A 159 -1.26 -5.10 -4.07
CA LEU A 159 -1.17 -3.65 -3.96
C LEU A 159 -0.07 -3.12 -4.88
N ASN A 160 -0.40 -2.17 -5.74
CA ASN A 160 0.58 -1.39 -6.51
C ASN A 160 0.79 -0.03 -5.85
N LEU A 161 2.02 0.28 -5.44
CA LEU A 161 2.41 1.59 -4.91
C LEU A 161 2.51 2.62 -6.06
N ALA A 162 1.41 2.78 -6.77
CA ALA A 162 1.19 3.69 -7.89
C ALA A 162 -0.33 3.95 -8.03
N PRO A 163 -0.72 5.05 -8.69
CA PRO A 163 0.05 5.99 -9.50
C PRO A 163 0.68 7.14 -8.68
N VAL A 164 1.72 7.77 -9.25
CA VAL A 164 2.19 9.08 -8.79
C VAL A 164 1.25 10.15 -9.32
N VAL A 165 0.55 10.83 -8.41
CA VAL A 165 -0.51 11.81 -8.74
C VAL A 165 -0.15 13.23 -8.25
N GLU A 166 1.13 13.49 -8.08
CA GLU A 166 1.65 14.82 -7.81
C GLU A 166 1.59 15.66 -9.08
N VAL A 167 1.03 16.87 -8.98
CA VAL A 167 1.03 17.83 -10.07
C VAL A 167 2.43 18.42 -10.21
N VAL A 168 2.96 18.44 -11.45
CA VAL A 168 4.30 18.97 -11.71
C VAL A 168 4.31 20.50 -11.61
N ASN A 169 5.27 21.02 -10.86
CA ASN A 169 5.58 22.44 -10.73
C ASN A 169 7.10 22.66 -10.61
N GLU A 170 7.54 23.92 -10.49
CA GLU A 170 8.97 24.26 -10.42
C GLU A 170 9.69 23.68 -9.20
N GLU A 171 8.96 23.40 -8.11
CA GLU A 171 9.55 22.85 -6.88
C GLU A 171 9.82 21.34 -6.95
N ASN A 172 9.15 20.58 -7.85
CA ASN A 172 9.21 19.13 -7.88
C ASN A 172 9.57 18.51 -9.24
N GLU A 173 9.68 19.30 -10.32
CA GLU A 173 9.85 18.77 -11.67
C GLU A 173 11.11 17.90 -11.85
N PHE A 174 12.23 18.26 -11.20
CA PHE A 174 13.48 17.51 -11.28
C PHE A 174 13.43 16.20 -10.48
N PHE A 175 12.64 16.13 -9.43
CA PHE A 175 12.43 14.91 -8.67
C PHE A 175 11.42 13.98 -9.35
N LEU A 176 10.32 14.54 -9.85
CA LEU A 176 9.27 13.76 -10.48
C LEU A 176 9.65 13.25 -11.88
N GLN A 177 10.36 14.06 -12.65
CA GLN A 177 10.79 13.72 -14.01
C GLN A 177 9.64 13.16 -14.87
N GLU A 178 9.69 11.87 -15.18
CA GLU A 178 8.67 11.17 -15.99
C GLU A 178 7.65 10.39 -15.15
N ARG A 179 7.76 10.42 -13.81
CA ARG A 179 6.89 9.65 -12.90
C ARG A 179 5.48 10.21 -12.80
N SER A 180 5.30 11.53 -12.93
CA SER A 180 3.97 12.18 -12.90
C SER A 180 3.37 12.27 -14.30
N PHE A 181 2.05 12.36 -14.37
CA PHE A 181 1.31 12.63 -15.60
C PHE A 181 1.49 14.07 -16.11
N GLY A 182 1.91 15.01 -15.27
CA GLY A 182 2.20 16.39 -15.61
C GLY A 182 1.29 17.40 -14.90
N ASP A 183 0.52 18.18 -15.67
CA ASP A 183 -0.39 19.17 -15.13
C ASP A 183 -1.60 18.57 -14.41
N ARG A 184 -2.31 19.42 -13.63
CA ARG A 184 -3.48 19.02 -12.83
C ARG A 184 -4.53 18.26 -13.64
N LYS A 185 -4.85 18.72 -14.85
CA LYS A 185 -5.86 18.06 -15.69
C LYS A 185 -5.43 16.62 -16.05
N LYS A 186 -4.18 16.46 -16.49
CA LYS A 186 -3.62 15.16 -16.84
C LYS A 186 -3.54 14.24 -15.61
N VAL A 187 -3.13 14.76 -14.46
CA VAL A 187 -3.11 13.99 -13.20
C VAL A 187 -4.49 13.42 -12.88
N ILE A 188 -5.56 14.21 -13.01
CA ILE A 188 -6.93 13.75 -12.76
C ILE A 188 -7.37 12.75 -13.82
N ASP A 189 -7.21 13.06 -15.11
CA ASP A 189 -7.68 12.23 -16.20
C ASP A 189 -6.99 10.85 -16.25
N TYR A 190 -5.66 10.84 -16.16
CA TYR A 190 -4.87 9.61 -16.26
C TYR A 190 -4.73 8.88 -14.93
N GLY A 191 -4.68 9.62 -13.82
CA GLY A 191 -4.73 9.04 -12.47
C GLY A 191 -6.01 8.27 -12.23
N SER A 192 -7.17 8.84 -12.61
CA SER A 192 -8.45 8.14 -12.51
C SER A 192 -8.50 6.89 -13.39
N ALA A 193 -7.95 6.95 -14.63
CA ALA A 193 -7.85 5.80 -15.51
C ALA A 193 -7.01 4.68 -14.90
N ALA A 194 -5.86 5.01 -14.29
CA ALA A 194 -5.00 4.06 -13.60
C ALA A 194 -5.71 3.43 -12.39
N VAL A 195 -6.24 4.25 -11.47
CA VAL A 195 -6.95 3.76 -10.28
C VAL A 195 -8.07 2.80 -10.66
N GLN A 196 -8.95 3.21 -11.58
CA GLN A 196 -10.07 2.38 -12.00
C GLN A 196 -9.61 1.05 -12.62
N ALA A 197 -8.55 1.09 -13.45
CA ALA A 197 -8.05 -0.09 -14.13
C ALA A 197 -7.50 -1.12 -13.14
N TYR A 198 -6.70 -0.70 -12.19
CA TYR A 198 -6.12 -1.61 -11.18
C TYR A 198 -7.18 -2.12 -10.19
N GLU A 199 -7.94 -1.22 -9.57
CA GLU A 199 -8.94 -1.58 -8.56
C GLU A 199 -10.01 -2.55 -9.11
N LYS A 200 -10.52 -2.31 -10.32
CA LYS A 200 -11.51 -3.20 -10.98
C LYS A 200 -10.94 -4.57 -11.36
N ASN A 201 -9.63 -4.71 -11.45
CA ASN A 201 -8.97 -5.99 -11.75
C ASN A 201 -8.31 -6.63 -10.51
N GLY A 202 -8.68 -6.19 -9.31
CA GLY A 202 -8.34 -6.83 -8.04
C GLY A 202 -6.90 -6.58 -7.55
N VAL A 203 -6.27 -5.49 -8.01
CA VAL A 203 -5.02 -4.96 -7.48
C VAL A 203 -5.30 -3.58 -6.90
N GLY A 204 -5.05 -3.41 -5.60
CA GLY A 204 -5.19 -2.11 -4.96
C GLY A 204 -4.20 -1.09 -5.50
N THR A 205 -4.57 0.18 -5.45
CA THR A 205 -3.72 1.31 -5.86
C THR A 205 -3.37 2.19 -4.68
N VAL A 206 -2.24 2.89 -4.79
CA VAL A 206 -1.78 3.84 -3.81
C VAL A 206 -1.55 5.19 -4.48
N LEU A 207 -2.36 6.19 -4.14
CA LEU A 207 -2.08 7.57 -4.55
C LEU A 207 -0.86 8.09 -3.81
N LYS A 208 0.14 8.60 -4.52
CA LYS A 208 1.38 9.04 -3.89
C LYS A 208 2.00 10.23 -4.61
N HIS A 209 2.78 10.99 -3.87
CA HIS A 209 3.04 11.01 -2.42
C HIS A 209 2.31 12.21 -1.82
N PHE A 210 1.50 12.04 -0.81
CA PHE A 210 0.72 13.15 -0.23
C PHE A 210 1.46 13.78 0.96
N PRO A 211 1.54 15.11 1.09
CA PRO A 211 1.03 16.16 0.20
C PRO A 211 1.94 16.48 -1.00
N GLY A 212 3.01 15.77 -1.22
CA GLY A 212 3.91 15.95 -2.36
C GLY A 212 5.39 15.81 -1.98
N ASN A 213 6.26 16.03 -2.95
CA ASN A 213 7.70 16.12 -2.81
C ASN A 213 8.20 17.43 -3.42
N THR A 214 9.48 17.70 -3.21
CA THR A 214 10.20 18.80 -3.88
C THR A 214 11.41 18.23 -4.63
N ASN A 215 12.23 19.09 -5.21
CA ASN A 215 13.48 18.69 -5.86
C ASN A 215 14.55 18.18 -4.85
N VAL A 216 14.25 18.19 -3.56
CA VAL A 216 15.08 17.54 -2.52
C VAL A 216 14.72 16.06 -2.45
N ASP A 217 15.70 15.19 -2.69
CA ASP A 217 15.51 13.75 -2.56
C ASP A 217 15.29 13.38 -1.08
N PRO A 218 14.13 12.77 -0.74
CA PRO A 218 13.80 12.39 0.64
C PRO A 218 14.75 11.31 1.22
N HIS A 219 15.54 10.63 0.39
CA HIS A 219 16.61 9.75 0.90
C HIS A 219 17.78 10.52 1.51
N THR A 220 17.93 11.80 1.22
CA THR A 220 19.07 12.64 1.66
C THR A 220 18.67 13.80 2.56
N GLY A 221 17.45 14.34 2.41
CA GLY A 221 16.95 15.48 3.17
C GLY A 221 15.44 15.51 3.26
N LEU A 222 14.89 16.36 4.13
CA LEU A 222 13.44 16.60 4.19
C LEU A 222 13.02 17.58 3.07
N PRO A 223 12.09 17.17 2.18
CA PRO A 223 11.47 18.12 1.26
C PRO A 223 10.67 19.19 2.02
N GLU A 224 10.76 20.45 1.58
CA GLU A 224 9.99 21.57 2.13
C GLU A 224 9.17 22.21 1.01
N ILE A 225 7.86 22.03 1.06
CA ILE A 225 6.91 22.60 0.11
C ILE A 225 6.65 24.04 0.53
N SER A 226 6.98 25.00 -0.36
CA SER A 226 6.83 26.44 -0.11
C SER A 226 5.57 27.05 -0.75
N LEU A 227 4.74 26.25 -1.39
CA LEU A 227 3.48 26.67 -1.97
C LEU A 227 2.58 27.38 -0.95
N SER A 228 1.89 28.41 -1.40
CA SER A 228 0.85 29.10 -0.62
C SER A 228 -0.31 28.16 -0.28
N ALA A 229 -1.15 28.53 0.70
CA ALA A 229 -2.32 27.74 1.07
C ALA A 229 -3.28 27.51 -0.11
N ASP A 230 -3.50 28.52 -0.96
CA ASP A 230 -4.36 28.40 -2.14
C ASP A 230 -3.77 27.47 -3.21
N GLU A 231 -2.45 27.47 -3.38
CA GLU A 231 -1.75 26.55 -4.29
C GLU A 231 -1.76 25.13 -3.74
N ILE A 232 -1.58 24.93 -2.44
CA ILE A 232 -1.73 23.63 -1.79
C ILE A 232 -3.14 23.08 -2.01
N GLU A 233 -4.18 23.90 -1.83
CA GLU A 233 -5.56 23.46 -2.07
C GLU A 233 -5.76 23.03 -3.53
N SER A 234 -5.35 23.85 -4.50
CA SER A 234 -5.65 23.64 -5.92
C SER A 234 -4.73 22.60 -6.61
N GLN A 235 -3.46 22.50 -6.19
CA GLN A 235 -2.47 21.63 -6.83
C GLN A 235 -2.26 20.30 -6.10
N ILE A 236 -2.63 20.22 -4.82
CA ILE A 236 -2.39 19.04 -3.97
C ILE A 236 -3.70 18.46 -3.47
N ILE A 237 -4.46 19.19 -2.62
CA ILE A 237 -5.62 18.61 -1.92
C ILE A 237 -6.73 18.26 -2.91
N GLU A 238 -7.10 19.18 -3.79
CA GLU A 238 -8.19 18.97 -4.74
C GLU A 238 -7.92 17.81 -5.73
N PRO A 239 -6.74 17.68 -6.39
CA PRO A 239 -6.46 16.54 -7.26
C PRO A 239 -6.56 15.20 -6.54
N PHE A 240 -5.96 15.09 -5.34
CA PHE A 240 -6.07 13.86 -4.53
C PHE A 240 -7.53 13.59 -4.13
N THR A 241 -8.28 14.61 -3.69
CA THR A 241 -9.69 14.48 -3.32
C THR A 241 -10.52 13.93 -4.48
N LEU A 242 -10.38 14.49 -5.69
CA LEU A 242 -11.11 14.03 -6.87
C LEU A 242 -10.77 12.59 -7.24
N LEU A 243 -9.53 12.16 -6.99
CA LEU A 243 -9.12 10.78 -7.25
C LEU A 243 -9.63 9.79 -6.20
N THR A 244 -9.96 10.23 -4.97
CA THR A 244 -10.57 9.35 -3.97
C THR A 244 -11.96 8.87 -4.36
N ASP A 245 -12.68 9.58 -5.23
CA ASP A 245 -13.98 9.15 -5.77
C ASP A 245 -13.91 7.84 -6.57
N TYR A 246 -12.73 7.46 -7.03
CA TYR A 246 -12.47 6.18 -7.72
C TYR A 246 -12.06 5.05 -6.77
N HIS A 247 -12.11 5.29 -5.45
CA HIS A 247 -11.88 4.33 -4.37
C HIS A 247 -10.50 3.65 -4.41
N PRO A 248 -9.38 4.43 -4.52
CA PRO A 248 -8.04 3.86 -4.37
C PRO A 248 -7.93 3.15 -3.03
N SER A 249 -7.11 2.10 -2.97
CA SER A 249 -6.95 1.30 -1.75
C SER A 249 -6.16 2.02 -0.68
N ALA A 250 -5.20 2.89 -1.06
CA ALA A 250 -4.39 3.63 -0.09
C ALA A 250 -3.96 5.02 -0.60
N ILE A 251 -3.57 5.87 0.35
CA ILE A 251 -2.77 7.08 0.14
C ILE A 251 -1.45 6.90 0.87
N LEU A 252 -0.32 7.15 0.20
CA LEU A 252 1.01 7.14 0.81
C LEU A 252 1.43 8.56 1.16
N MET A 253 1.74 8.75 2.44
CA MET A 253 2.15 10.03 3.00
C MET A 253 3.65 10.25 2.81
N SER A 254 4.05 11.36 2.23
CA SER A 254 5.46 11.74 2.09
C SER A 254 6.08 12.21 3.42
N HIS A 255 7.40 12.39 3.41
CA HIS A 255 8.14 13.03 4.51
C HIS A 255 8.21 14.55 4.38
N ALA A 256 7.55 15.15 3.38
CA ALA A 256 7.61 16.59 3.15
C ALA A 256 7.02 17.38 4.33
N ARG A 257 7.60 18.53 4.58
CA ARG A 257 7.03 19.59 5.41
C ARG A 257 6.41 20.65 4.50
N THR A 258 5.45 21.39 5.00
CA THR A 258 4.81 22.48 4.27
C THR A 258 4.93 23.77 5.06
N GLN A 259 5.36 24.84 4.42
CA GLN A 259 5.52 26.14 5.11
C GLN A 259 4.17 26.76 5.49
N ALA A 260 3.14 26.52 4.69
CA ALA A 260 1.81 27.07 4.93
C ALA A 260 1.06 26.39 6.09
N HIS A 261 1.37 25.11 6.38
CA HIS A 261 0.66 24.30 7.38
C HIS A 261 1.62 23.34 8.07
N ASP A 262 1.59 23.32 9.42
CA ASP A 262 2.32 22.35 10.25
C ASP A 262 3.83 22.24 9.93
N GLU A 263 4.46 23.41 9.68
CA GLU A 263 5.78 23.58 9.06
C GLU A 263 6.94 22.80 9.69
N LYS A 264 6.79 22.33 10.93
CA LYS A 264 7.85 21.66 11.67
C LYS A 264 7.76 20.12 11.62
N ILE A 265 6.61 19.58 11.23
CA ILE A 265 6.31 18.17 11.32
C ILE A 265 6.23 17.54 9.92
N PRO A 266 6.98 16.47 9.63
CA PRO A 266 6.80 15.70 8.38
C PRO A 266 5.35 15.24 8.21
N ALA A 267 4.81 15.32 7.00
CA ALA A 267 3.39 15.07 6.75
C ALA A 267 2.93 13.68 7.20
N CYS A 268 3.76 12.64 7.05
CA CYS A 268 3.45 11.29 7.54
C CYS A 268 3.37 11.18 9.07
N LEU A 269 3.81 12.20 9.82
CA LEU A 269 3.79 12.27 11.29
C LEU A 269 2.83 13.35 11.81
N SER A 270 2.15 14.06 10.91
CA SER A 270 1.32 15.22 11.22
C SER A 270 -0.16 14.84 11.32
N SER A 271 -0.75 15.04 12.49
CA SER A 271 -2.21 14.88 12.67
C SER A 271 -3.01 15.88 11.83
N TYR A 272 -2.46 17.05 11.51
CA TYR A 272 -3.09 17.97 10.57
C TYR A 272 -3.26 17.31 9.19
N TRP A 273 -2.18 16.81 8.60
CA TRP A 273 -2.23 16.21 7.27
C TRP A 273 -3.01 14.91 7.23
N VAL A 274 -2.80 14.02 8.21
CA VAL A 274 -3.43 12.70 8.24
C VAL A 274 -4.91 12.79 8.64
N ASN A 275 -5.24 13.43 9.75
CA ASN A 275 -6.62 13.47 10.25
C ASN A 275 -7.43 14.62 9.66
N GLN A 276 -6.97 15.87 9.81
CA GLN A 276 -7.81 17.01 9.40
C GLN A 276 -7.97 17.07 7.88
N VAL A 277 -6.86 16.89 7.11
CA VAL A 277 -6.93 16.95 5.66
C VAL A 277 -7.42 15.64 5.06
N VAL A 278 -6.70 14.52 5.24
CA VAL A 278 -7.04 13.27 4.53
C VAL A 278 -8.33 12.66 5.06
N ARG A 279 -8.51 12.54 6.38
CA ARG A 279 -9.70 11.89 6.92
C ARG A 279 -10.95 12.78 6.93
N GLU A 280 -10.83 14.03 7.40
CA GLU A 280 -11.98 14.90 7.61
C GLU A 280 -12.35 15.72 6.37
N GLN A 281 -11.38 16.43 5.75
CA GLN A 281 -11.63 17.29 4.58
C GLN A 281 -11.87 16.46 3.31
N MET A 282 -10.95 15.54 2.97
CA MET A 282 -11.06 14.67 1.80
C MET A 282 -12.04 13.50 2.02
N LYS A 283 -12.43 13.22 3.28
CA LYS A 283 -13.31 12.11 3.68
C LYS A 283 -12.84 10.73 3.22
N TYR A 284 -11.52 10.58 3.13
CA TYR A 284 -10.93 9.33 2.68
C TYR A 284 -10.96 8.26 3.79
N ASP A 285 -11.52 7.09 3.50
CA ASP A 285 -11.68 5.98 4.45
C ASP A 285 -10.80 4.74 4.15
N GLY A 286 -10.02 4.76 3.06
CA GLY A 286 -9.02 3.73 2.73
C GLY A 286 -7.79 3.77 3.64
N LEU A 287 -6.78 2.93 3.31
CA LEU A 287 -5.53 2.91 4.08
C LEU A 287 -4.71 4.20 3.92
N ILE A 288 -4.10 4.64 4.99
CA ILE A 288 -3.04 5.65 4.97
C ILE A 288 -1.73 4.94 5.32
N ILE A 289 -0.75 5.02 4.40
CA ILE A 289 0.55 4.36 4.53
C ILE A 289 1.62 5.44 4.72
N SER A 290 2.52 5.31 5.69
CA SER A 290 3.71 6.17 5.76
C SER A 290 4.67 5.82 4.63
N ASP A 291 5.46 6.78 4.16
CA ASP A 291 6.69 6.42 3.45
C ASP A 291 7.67 5.73 4.40
N ASP A 292 8.76 5.15 3.89
CA ASP A 292 9.68 4.34 4.70
C ASP A 292 10.29 5.17 5.85
N ILE A 293 9.86 4.87 7.07
CA ILE A 293 10.32 5.59 8.28
C ILE A 293 11.80 5.39 8.59
N PHE A 294 12.49 4.50 7.86
CA PHE A 294 13.94 4.30 7.98
C PHE A 294 14.74 5.28 7.10
N MET A 295 14.07 6.08 6.27
CA MET A 295 14.75 7.05 5.42
C MET A 295 15.52 8.09 6.22
N ALA A 296 16.69 8.47 5.71
CA ALA A 296 17.59 9.41 6.38
C ALA A 296 16.95 10.80 6.63
N ALA A 297 15.96 11.19 5.82
CA ALA A 297 15.19 12.41 6.03
C ALA A 297 14.62 12.52 7.45
N LEU A 298 14.01 11.46 7.96
CA LEU A 298 13.45 11.46 9.32
C LEU A 298 14.56 11.37 10.38
N ALA A 299 15.52 10.45 10.22
CA ALA A 299 16.59 10.24 11.16
C ALA A 299 17.45 11.49 11.40
N ASN A 300 17.82 12.19 10.32
CA ASN A 300 18.60 13.42 10.36
C ASN A 300 17.84 14.60 11.01
N ASN A 301 16.52 14.49 11.15
CA ASN A 301 15.66 15.49 11.79
C ASN A 301 15.15 15.06 13.18
N GLY A 302 15.82 14.07 13.80
CA GLY A 302 15.59 13.69 15.21
C GLY A 302 14.49 12.64 15.41
N TYR A 303 13.92 12.08 14.34
CA TYR A 303 12.97 10.98 14.41
C TYR A 303 13.68 9.65 14.22
N THR A 304 13.97 8.96 15.33
CA THR A 304 14.35 7.53 15.20
C THR A 304 13.15 6.72 14.65
N PRO A 305 13.38 5.54 14.07
CA PRO A 305 12.27 4.71 13.56
C PRO A 305 11.17 4.45 14.59
N GLU A 306 11.53 4.24 15.86
CA GLU A 306 10.58 4.02 16.95
C GLU A 306 9.76 5.30 17.23
N LYS A 307 10.39 6.47 17.29
CA LYS A 307 9.69 7.75 17.46
C LYS A 307 8.81 8.07 16.26
N ALA A 308 9.29 7.79 15.05
CA ALA A 308 8.51 7.99 13.84
C ALA A 308 7.28 7.07 13.82
N ALA A 309 7.42 5.80 14.20
CA ALA A 309 6.30 4.86 14.29
C ALA A 309 5.23 5.32 15.29
N LEU A 310 5.64 5.74 16.50
CA LEU A 310 4.71 6.29 17.50
C LEU A 310 3.99 7.54 16.97
N ALA A 311 4.73 8.46 16.36
CA ALA A 311 4.16 9.70 15.84
C ALA A 311 3.20 9.42 14.67
N ALA A 312 3.53 8.49 13.76
CA ALA A 312 2.69 8.11 12.62
C ALA A 312 1.36 7.50 13.08
N ILE A 313 1.36 6.52 13.98
CA ILE A 313 0.13 5.95 14.55
C ILE A 313 -0.67 7.01 15.30
N ASN A 314 -0.01 7.84 16.08
CA ASN A 314 -0.70 8.93 16.81
C ASN A 314 -1.31 9.97 15.85
N ALA A 315 -0.71 10.20 14.69
CA ALA A 315 -1.26 11.05 13.63
C ALA A 315 -2.44 10.40 12.90
N GLY A 316 -2.65 9.08 12.98
CA GLY A 316 -3.74 8.35 12.33
C GLY A 316 -3.32 7.59 11.07
N VAL A 317 -2.02 7.33 10.88
CA VAL A 317 -1.50 6.42 9.84
C VAL A 317 -1.89 4.99 10.18
N ASP A 318 -2.34 4.21 9.18
CA ASP A 318 -2.78 2.82 9.38
C ASP A 318 -1.66 1.81 9.15
N VAL A 319 -0.74 2.11 8.23
CA VAL A 319 0.35 1.20 7.85
C VAL A 319 1.68 1.92 7.87
N ILE A 320 2.64 1.33 8.57
CA ILE A 320 4.01 1.84 8.66
C ILE A 320 4.88 1.04 7.69
N MET A 321 5.53 1.74 6.75
CA MET A 321 6.56 1.13 5.92
C MET A 321 7.90 1.18 6.65
N LEU A 322 8.54 0.02 6.85
CA LEU A 322 9.81 -0.07 7.58
C LEU A 322 10.64 -1.30 7.18
N SER A 323 11.91 -1.29 7.61
CA SER A 323 12.79 -2.45 7.44
C SER A 323 12.40 -3.59 8.39
N THR A 324 12.45 -4.85 7.89
CA THR A 324 12.25 -6.07 8.71
C THR A 324 13.10 -6.11 9.96
N LYS A 325 14.29 -5.49 9.94
CA LYS A 325 15.21 -5.45 11.08
C LYS A 325 14.68 -4.66 12.26
N LEU A 326 13.69 -3.79 12.05
CA LEU A 326 13.14 -2.88 13.07
C LEU A 326 11.80 -3.37 13.64
N CYS A 327 11.17 -4.39 13.05
CA CYS A 327 9.83 -4.83 13.45
C CYS A 327 9.74 -5.11 14.95
N ALA A 328 10.71 -5.85 15.50
CA ALA A 328 10.67 -6.23 16.91
C ALA A 328 10.77 -5.02 17.86
N SER A 329 11.67 -4.06 17.59
CA SER A 329 11.80 -2.85 18.43
C SER A 329 10.58 -1.94 18.32
N VAL A 330 10.02 -1.81 17.11
CA VAL A 330 8.82 -1.00 16.88
C VAL A 330 7.59 -1.65 17.52
N ILE A 331 7.37 -2.97 17.39
CA ILE A 331 6.27 -3.66 18.10
C ILE A 331 6.33 -3.38 19.60
N LYS A 332 7.50 -3.56 20.19
CA LYS A 332 7.69 -3.34 21.63
C LYS A 332 7.27 -1.94 22.07
N ILE A 333 7.74 -0.90 21.37
CA ILE A 333 7.44 0.48 21.76
C ILE A 333 5.97 0.85 21.53
N LEU A 334 5.32 0.29 20.48
CA LEU A 334 3.88 0.49 20.24
C LEU A 334 3.03 -0.19 21.33
N MET A 335 3.40 -1.41 21.76
CA MET A 335 2.75 -2.09 22.89
C MET A 335 2.88 -1.29 24.21
N GLU A 336 4.09 -0.83 24.52
CA GLU A 336 4.34 -0.04 25.72
C GLU A 336 3.53 1.27 25.73
N GLU A 337 3.41 1.93 24.56
CA GLU A 337 2.62 3.14 24.45
C GLU A 337 1.11 2.88 24.56
N ALA A 338 0.60 1.82 23.93
CA ALA A 338 -0.81 1.44 23.99
C ALA A 338 -1.25 1.10 25.42
N GLN A 339 -0.36 0.50 26.23
CA GLN A 339 -0.64 0.22 27.64
C GLN A 339 -0.65 1.49 28.51
N ARG A 340 0.03 2.55 28.09
CA ARG A 340 0.15 3.81 28.82
C ARG A 340 -0.88 4.85 28.42
N ASP A 341 -1.30 4.87 27.14
CA ASP A 341 -2.22 5.84 26.56
C ASP A 341 -3.39 5.14 25.84
N GLU A 342 -4.58 5.21 26.46
CA GLU A 342 -5.80 4.65 25.91
C GLU A 342 -6.19 5.28 24.56
N SER A 343 -5.94 6.58 24.36
CA SER A 343 -6.22 7.25 23.08
C SER A 343 -5.32 6.72 21.97
N PHE A 344 -4.06 6.42 22.29
CA PHE A 344 -3.13 5.77 21.35
C PHE A 344 -3.58 4.33 21.01
N ALA A 345 -3.97 3.55 22.04
CA ALA A 345 -4.48 2.19 21.84
C ALA A 345 -5.71 2.16 20.91
N VAL A 346 -6.63 3.11 21.06
CA VAL A 346 -7.81 3.23 20.18
C VAL A 346 -7.39 3.50 18.73
N LYS A 347 -6.46 4.43 18.49
CA LYS A 347 -5.98 4.74 17.13
C LYS A 347 -5.28 3.55 16.50
N MET A 348 -4.48 2.83 17.26
CA MET A 348 -3.79 1.62 16.81
C MET A 348 -4.81 0.53 16.43
N HIS A 349 -5.82 0.32 17.25
CA HIS A 349 -6.88 -0.65 16.96
C HIS A 349 -7.71 -0.28 15.71
N GLU A 350 -8.01 0.99 15.50
CA GLU A 350 -8.66 1.45 14.25
C GLU A 350 -7.79 1.14 13.01
N ALA A 351 -6.48 1.32 13.12
CA ALA A 351 -5.55 0.97 12.05
C ALA A 351 -5.56 -0.55 11.75
N GLU A 352 -5.55 -1.39 12.80
CA GLU A 352 -5.66 -2.85 12.67
C GLU A 352 -6.95 -3.26 11.94
N ILE A 353 -8.08 -2.68 12.30
CA ILE A 353 -9.36 -2.92 11.63
C ILE A 353 -9.28 -2.58 10.14
N LYS A 354 -8.69 -1.44 9.78
CA LYS A 354 -8.53 -1.01 8.38
C LYS A 354 -7.66 -1.95 7.57
N VAL A 355 -6.58 -2.47 8.15
CA VAL A 355 -5.71 -3.46 7.48
C VAL A 355 -6.47 -4.75 7.21
N ILE A 356 -7.27 -5.24 8.16
CA ILE A 356 -8.10 -6.45 7.95
C ILE A 356 -9.18 -6.18 6.89
N GLN A 357 -9.82 -5.01 6.89
CA GLN A 357 -10.77 -4.60 5.84
C GLN A 357 -10.09 -4.62 4.45
N PHE A 358 -8.87 -4.10 4.34
CA PHE A 358 -8.12 -4.15 3.10
C PHE A 358 -7.82 -5.60 2.66
N LYS A 359 -7.42 -6.48 3.58
CA LYS A 359 -7.20 -7.91 3.28
C LYS A 359 -8.46 -8.61 2.79
N ILE A 360 -9.62 -8.26 3.33
CA ILE A 360 -10.92 -8.75 2.82
C ILE A 360 -11.19 -8.18 1.43
N LYS A 361 -10.98 -6.89 1.20
CA LYS A 361 -11.13 -6.24 -0.12
C LYS A 361 -10.25 -6.90 -1.19
N CYS A 362 -9.00 -7.24 -0.87
CA CYS A 362 -8.06 -7.91 -1.78
C CYS A 362 -8.38 -9.40 -2.02
N GLY A 363 -9.29 -9.97 -1.23
CA GLY A 363 -9.61 -11.39 -1.28
C GLY A 363 -8.57 -12.30 -0.63
N LEU A 364 -7.78 -11.80 0.30
CA LEU A 364 -6.88 -12.60 1.14
C LEU A 364 -7.61 -13.25 2.31
N LEU A 365 -8.62 -12.55 2.82
CA LEU A 365 -9.54 -13.01 3.83
C LEU A 365 -10.98 -12.99 3.29
N ALA A 366 -11.82 -13.88 3.80
CA ALA A 366 -13.23 -13.93 3.47
C ALA A 366 -14.07 -13.91 4.75
N THR A 367 -15.23 -13.25 4.69
CA THR A 367 -16.24 -13.32 5.72
C THR A 367 -17.19 -14.46 5.38
N VAL A 368 -17.29 -15.46 6.26
CA VAL A 368 -18.07 -16.71 6.03
C VAL A 368 -19.10 -16.88 7.13
N GLN A 369 -20.23 -17.44 6.77
CA GLN A 369 -21.21 -17.93 7.75
C GLN A 369 -21.04 -19.43 7.90
N ARG A 370 -20.67 -19.88 9.11
CA ARG A 370 -20.59 -21.33 9.40
C ARG A 370 -21.97 -21.92 9.63
N GLU A 371 -22.16 -23.17 9.23
CA GLU A 371 -23.38 -23.91 9.56
C GLU A 371 -23.54 -23.98 11.08
N ASN A 372 -24.74 -23.64 11.56
CA ASN A 372 -25.10 -23.61 12.99
C ASN A 372 -24.49 -22.47 13.83
N ASP A 373 -23.80 -21.50 13.23
CA ASP A 373 -23.39 -20.26 13.91
C ASP A 373 -24.14 -19.07 13.34
N SER A 374 -24.77 -18.28 14.22
CA SER A 374 -25.46 -17.04 13.82
C SER A 374 -24.48 -15.91 13.48
N ASN A 375 -23.19 -16.08 13.81
CA ASN A 375 -22.17 -15.08 13.62
C ASN A 375 -21.36 -15.34 12.34
N LEU A 376 -20.97 -14.24 11.68
CA LEU A 376 -19.97 -14.29 10.64
C LEU A 376 -18.58 -14.50 11.25
N VAL A 377 -17.73 -15.27 10.58
CA VAL A 377 -16.34 -15.50 10.95
C VAL A 377 -15.42 -15.07 9.79
N ILE A 378 -14.16 -14.76 10.10
CA ILE A 378 -13.14 -14.48 9.10
C ILE A 378 -12.28 -15.71 8.92
N GLU A 379 -12.09 -16.11 7.68
CA GLU A 379 -11.27 -17.24 7.27
C GLU A 379 -10.30 -16.82 6.14
N ASN A 380 -9.23 -17.56 5.98
CA ASN A 380 -8.35 -17.38 4.84
C ASN A 380 -9.09 -17.78 3.56
N ASN A 381 -8.95 -16.95 2.53
CA ASN A 381 -9.61 -17.21 1.26
C ASN A 381 -8.74 -18.11 0.39
N ASP A 382 -8.99 -19.43 0.44
CA ASP A 382 -8.25 -20.45 -0.32
C ASP A 382 -8.67 -20.55 -1.81
N THR A 383 -9.46 -19.58 -2.32
CA THR A 383 -9.98 -19.60 -3.70
C THR A 383 -8.97 -19.16 -4.76
N ALA A 384 -7.67 -19.10 -4.44
CA ALA A 384 -6.64 -18.75 -5.40
C ALA A 384 -6.66 -19.70 -6.61
N ALA A 385 -6.77 -19.16 -7.82
CA ALA A 385 -6.72 -19.93 -9.06
C ALA A 385 -5.45 -20.79 -9.14
N ALA A 386 -5.58 -21.99 -9.69
CA ALA A 386 -4.46 -22.91 -9.86
C ALA A 386 -3.28 -22.23 -10.61
N PRO A 387 -2.02 -22.54 -10.29
CA PRO A 387 -0.87 -21.91 -10.92
C PRO A 387 -0.89 -21.94 -12.46
N ALA A 388 -1.33 -23.03 -13.07
CA ALA A 388 -1.45 -23.14 -14.53
C ALA A 388 -2.44 -22.12 -15.12
N SER A 389 -3.61 -21.93 -14.49
CA SER A 389 -4.60 -20.92 -14.91
C SER A 389 -4.06 -19.49 -14.77
N ARG A 390 -3.29 -19.22 -13.71
CA ARG A 390 -2.65 -17.92 -13.48
C ARG A 390 -1.62 -17.62 -14.58
N ILE A 391 -0.80 -18.59 -14.98
CA ILE A 391 0.16 -18.47 -16.09
C ILE A 391 -0.55 -18.20 -17.41
N GLU A 392 -1.63 -18.91 -17.72
CA GLU A 392 -2.42 -18.69 -18.92
C GLU A 392 -2.97 -17.25 -18.96
N GLN A 393 -3.57 -16.80 -17.87
CA GLN A 393 -4.08 -15.43 -17.75
C GLN A 393 -2.97 -14.39 -17.89
N PHE A 394 -1.83 -14.61 -17.23
CA PHE A 394 -0.66 -13.75 -17.32
C PHE A 394 -0.17 -13.62 -18.77
N ASN A 395 0.04 -14.73 -19.47
CA ASN A 395 0.55 -14.73 -20.84
C ASN A 395 -0.43 -14.03 -21.81
N LYS A 396 -1.73 -14.27 -21.65
CA LYS A 396 -2.77 -13.58 -22.43
C LYS A 396 -2.68 -12.07 -22.22
N SER A 397 -2.72 -11.59 -20.97
CA SER A 397 -2.71 -10.16 -20.66
C SER A 397 -1.39 -9.50 -21.07
N ARG A 398 -0.26 -10.21 -20.94
CA ARG A 398 1.05 -9.73 -21.41
C ARG A 398 1.09 -9.54 -22.92
N ASN A 399 0.58 -10.49 -23.70
CA ASN A 399 0.54 -10.39 -25.14
C ASN A 399 -0.35 -9.22 -25.61
N GLU A 400 -1.53 -9.08 -25.00
CA GLU A 400 -2.46 -7.98 -25.29
C GLU A 400 -1.86 -6.63 -24.86
N GLY A 401 -1.18 -6.55 -23.72
CA GLY A 401 -0.47 -5.36 -23.26
C GLY A 401 0.66 -4.96 -24.20
N ASN A 402 1.50 -5.92 -24.64
CA ASN A 402 2.55 -5.66 -25.61
C ASN A 402 1.98 -5.15 -26.95
N ALA A 403 0.88 -5.72 -27.42
CA ALA A 403 0.21 -5.27 -28.66
C ALA A 403 -0.27 -3.82 -28.53
N LEU A 404 -0.90 -3.46 -27.40
CA LEU A 404 -1.35 -2.08 -27.14
C LEU A 404 -0.17 -1.10 -27.11
N ILE A 405 0.91 -1.46 -26.43
CA ILE A 405 2.12 -0.60 -26.34
C ILE A 405 2.76 -0.46 -27.74
N GLN A 406 2.89 -1.55 -28.47
CA GLN A 406 3.43 -1.53 -29.84
C GLN A 406 2.59 -0.65 -30.76
N ALA A 407 1.27 -0.77 -30.73
CA ALA A 407 0.36 -0.01 -31.60
C ALA A 407 0.41 1.51 -31.34
N ASN A 408 0.70 1.94 -30.11
CA ASN A 408 0.58 3.34 -29.72
C ASN A 408 1.93 4.06 -29.51
N PHE A 409 3.02 3.35 -29.22
CA PHE A 409 4.29 3.96 -28.83
C PHE A 409 5.46 3.69 -29.80
N VAL A 410 5.33 2.74 -30.71
CA VAL A 410 6.38 2.49 -31.70
C VAL A 410 6.41 3.60 -32.75
N GLY A 411 7.61 4.17 -32.97
CA GLY A 411 7.80 5.31 -33.88
C GLY A 411 7.53 6.69 -33.28
N VAL A 412 7.06 6.76 -32.04
CA VAL A 412 6.96 8.04 -31.30
C VAL A 412 8.31 8.34 -30.65
N PRO A 413 8.94 9.52 -30.88
CA PRO A 413 10.19 9.89 -30.23
C PRO A 413 10.13 9.73 -28.69
N LYS A 414 11.29 9.36 -28.13
CA LYS A 414 11.41 9.23 -26.66
C LYS A 414 11.35 10.60 -26.00
#